data_3cc22b86865d2689bf771b4095af3007
#
_entry.id   3cc22b86865d2689bf771b4095af3007
#
_cell.length_a   1.000
_cell.length_b   1.000
_cell.length_c   1.000
_cell.angle_alpha   90.00
_cell.angle_beta   90.00
_cell.angle_gamma   90.00
#
_symmetry.space_group_name_H-M   'P 1'
#
loop_
_entity.id
_entity.type
_entity.pdbx_description
1 polymer ?
#
loop_
_entity_poly.entity_id
_entity_poly.type
_entity_poly.pdbx_seq_one_letter_code
_entity_poly.pdbx_strand_id
1 'polypeptide(L)'
;MPELILVMMLLPLVGCLFVLSAPDNKTNAYSVAFFTLITNLIVILRLFSLLDINSSALSFGFEYQWLENYKLNLYFGVDAFSLLLIMAVYLALIIGLAGLNQNVRKNKMLLLLMLYFTSNITAFFTAGDLLSFYVLFAGMLIPLFMLIGYCGNAKKIQILYRFFMYNFVGILFLLAASLILLKFYHGNVRLEEIALVDMAPRVGILVWSVVCLAFISRIPVWPFHSWIASVSINIKNPLVYIMVDIMPLTGLYGFARFWTLAVPDSISLYLPFIEIFTVLTMLFLALIGLVSREFMYKLFSYSTVYYLFFLLAVILPVDTLKMNIAYSLFIFLIVTSSLAVLDLQFEEKCRQQTCGYRGILAYMPRFSFVMSFFVLTAVGLPISSLFWNNFVLISEIFRESFGIGLWVMAALLLVALGLLHELYVMRDLKQHETKAENIEDLSSRQQIFLAGVVAILFLSFFNPLWFIF
;
A
#
# COMPACT_ATOMS: atom_id res chain seq x y z
N MET A 1 -15.82 -9.69 21.41
CA MET A 1 -15.33 -9.65 20.03
C MET A 1 -15.20 -8.21 19.49
N PRO A 2 -16.22 -7.31 19.56
CA PRO A 2 -16.06 -5.91 19.14
C PRO A 2 -14.95 -5.16 19.88
N GLU A 3 -14.67 -5.54 21.14
CA GLU A 3 -13.57 -4.99 21.92
C GLU A 3 -12.19 -5.18 21.26
N LEU A 4 -11.98 -6.28 20.55
CA LEU A 4 -10.71 -6.53 19.85
C LEU A 4 -10.49 -5.55 18.69
N ILE A 5 -11.55 -5.15 18.00
CA ILE A 5 -11.44 -4.12 16.94
C ILE A 5 -11.05 -2.78 17.57
N LEU A 6 -11.68 -2.40 18.67
CA LEU A 6 -11.31 -1.18 19.41
C LEU A 6 -9.86 -1.22 19.87
N VAL A 7 -9.41 -2.34 20.44
CA VAL A 7 -8.00 -2.53 20.84
C VAL A 7 -7.09 -2.37 19.62
N MET A 8 -7.40 -3.01 18.49
CA MET A 8 -6.61 -2.93 17.27
C MET A 8 -6.46 -1.48 16.75
N MET A 9 -7.53 -0.67 16.84
CA MET A 9 -7.54 0.73 16.41
C MET A 9 -6.79 1.63 17.38
N LEU A 10 -6.97 1.46 18.70
CA LEU A 10 -6.48 2.36 19.75
C LEU A 10 -5.05 2.03 20.20
N LEU A 11 -4.62 0.77 20.08
CA LEU A 11 -3.31 0.34 20.57
C LEU A 11 -2.13 1.15 19.99
N PRO A 12 -2.10 1.53 18.70
CA PRO A 12 -1.05 2.42 18.20
C PRO A 12 -1.09 3.84 18.81
N LEU A 13 -2.30 4.35 19.14
CA LEU A 13 -2.42 5.64 19.82
C LEU A 13 -1.89 5.58 21.26
N VAL A 14 -2.16 4.47 21.96
CA VAL A 14 -1.54 4.20 23.27
C VAL A 14 -0.02 4.13 23.13
N GLY A 15 0.47 3.49 22.08
CA GLY A 15 1.89 3.49 21.70
C GLY A 15 2.45 4.90 21.52
N CYS A 16 1.71 5.83 20.90
CA CYS A 16 2.11 7.24 20.81
C CYS A 16 2.34 7.87 22.18
N LEU A 17 1.45 7.63 23.14
CA LEU A 17 1.60 8.17 24.51
C LEU A 17 2.88 7.64 25.18
N PHE A 18 3.18 6.35 25.02
CA PHE A 18 4.42 5.77 25.55
C PHE A 18 5.67 6.29 24.84
N VAL A 19 5.62 6.52 23.53
CA VAL A 19 6.74 7.14 22.79
C VAL A 19 6.95 8.57 23.26
N LEU A 20 5.89 9.33 23.54
CA LEU A 20 5.99 10.70 24.08
C LEU A 20 6.67 10.72 25.45
N SER A 21 6.34 9.80 26.33
CA SER A 21 6.91 9.70 27.68
C SER A 21 8.35 9.13 27.71
N ALA A 22 8.80 8.49 26.61
CA ALA A 22 10.15 7.92 26.54
C ALA A 22 11.21 9.03 26.59
N PRO A 23 12.36 8.83 27.29
CA PRO A 23 13.44 9.81 27.34
C PRO A 23 14.05 10.07 25.96
N ASP A 24 14.45 11.33 25.70
CA ASP A 24 15.16 11.68 24.49
C ASP A 24 16.54 10.99 24.43
N ASN A 25 17.01 10.71 23.24
CA ASN A 25 18.31 10.06 22.96
C ASN A 25 18.45 8.58 23.33
N LYS A 26 17.40 7.89 23.76
CA LYS A 26 17.45 6.43 24.01
C LYS A 26 16.68 5.67 22.92
N THR A 27 17.08 4.42 22.71
CA THR A 27 16.41 3.49 21.77
C THR A 27 15.03 3.02 22.28
N ASN A 28 14.61 3.49 23.48
CA ASN A 28 13.37 3.09 24.10
C ASN A 28 12.14 3.43 23.26
N ALA A 29 12.11 4.62 22.64
CA ALA A 29 11.00 5.02 21.76
C ALA A 29 10.84 4.08 20.56
N TYR A 30 11.95 3.65 19.95
CA TYR A 30 11.95 2.68 18.87
C TYR A 30 11.42 1.31 19.34
N SER A 31 11.90 0.84 20.50
CA SER A 31 11.43 -0.44 21.07
C SER A 31 9.94 -0.41 21.35
N VAL A 32 9.42 0.69 21.92
CA VAL A 32 7.99 0.88 22.16
C VAL A 32 7.21 0.78 20.84
N ALA A 33 7.62 1.53 19.82
CA ALA A 33 6.96 1.50 18.52
C ALA A 33 6.97 0.11 17.89
N PHE A 34 8.10 -0.60 17.96
CA PHE A 34 8.25 -1.96 17.44
C PHE A 34 7.36 -2.96 18.18
N PHE A 35 7.34 -2.94 19.51
CA PHE A 35 6.46 -3.79 20.31
C PHE A 35 4.98 -3.47 20.09
N THR A 36 4.63 -2.20 19.93
CA THR A 36 3.24 -1.80 19.59
C THR A 36 2.77 -2.42 18.28
N LEU A 37 3.60 -2.42 17.24
CA LEU A 37 3.25 -3.04 15.97
C LEU A 37 3.13 -4.57 16.08
N ILE A 38 4.04 -5.23 16.81
CA ILE A 38 4.00 -6.68 16.99
C ILE A 38 2.77 -7.10 17.82
N THR A 39 2.50 -6.42 18.91
CA THR A 39 1.32 -6.74 19.75
C THR A 39 0.03 -6.55 18.96
N ASN A 40 -0.06 -5.53 18.14
CA ASN A 40 -1.23 -5.33 17.30
C ASN A 40 -1.34 -6.38 16.19
N LEU A 41 -0.22 -6.82 15.61
CA LEU A 41 -0.20 -7.93 14.66
C LEU A 41 -0.75 -9.23 15.27
N ILE A 42 -0.43 -9.51 16.55
CA ILE A 42 -0.99 -10.65 17.28
C ILE A 42 -2.52 -10.51 17.43
N VAL A 43 -3.03 -9.32 17.71
CA VAL A 43 -4.48 -9.05 17.78
C VAL A 43 -5.14 -9.29 16.42
N ILE A 44 -4.51 -8.83 15.32
CA ILE A 44 -4.99 -9.03 13.95
C ILE A 44 -5.05 -10.52 13.60
N LEU A 45 -3.99 -11.29 13.91
CA LEU A 45 -3.95 -12.73 13.69
C LEU A 45 -5.03 -13.47 14.51
N ARG A 46 -5.31 -13.00 15.73
CA ARG A 46 -6.39 -13.56 16.54
C ARG A 46 -7.75 -13.27 15.93
N LEU A 47 -8.00 -12.03 15.47
CA LEU A 47 -9.24 -11.68 14.77
C LEU A 47 -9.41 -12.52 13.50
N PHE A 48 -8.34 -12.68 12.71
CA PHE A 48 -8.36 -13.48 11.49
C PHE A 48 -8.69 -14.96 11.77
N SER A 49 -8.17 -15.54 12.87
CA SER A 49 -8.45 -16.93 13.26
C SER A 49 -9.89 -17.17 13.74
N LEU A 50 -10.63 -16.12 14.07
CA LEU A 50 -12.01 -16.18 14.56
C LEU A 50 -13.05 -15.83 13.48
N LEU A 51 -12.59 -15.35 12.33
CA LEU A 51 -13.42 -14.84 11.27
C LEU A 51 -13.83 -15.97 10.32
N ASP A 52 -15.09 -15.96 9.89
CA ASP A 52 -15.55 -16.80 8.79
C ASP A 52 -15.13 -16.18 7.46
N ILE A 53 -14.14 -16.79 6.80
CA ILE A 53 -13.52 -16.31 5.57
C ILE A 53 -14.54 -16.22 4.41
N ASN A 54 -15.58 -17.04 4.45
CA ASN A 54 -16.59 -17.10 3.39
C ASN A 54 -17.67 -16.02 3.51
N SER A 55 -17.70 -15.30 4.64
CA SER A 55 -18.65 -14.20 4.85
C SER A 55 -18.14 -12.92 4.21
N SER A 56 -18.94 -12.35 3.31
CA SER A 56 -18.68 -11.02 2.74
C SER A 56 -19.16 -9.87 3.63
N ALA A 57 -19.97 -10.16 4.66
CA ALA A 57 -20.48 -9.17 5.60
C ALA A 57 -19.43 -8.76 6.63
N LEU A 58 -19.49 -7.51 7.11
CA LEU A 58 -18.63 -7.02 8.18
C LEU A 58 -18.96 -7.76 9.48
N SER A 59 -17.98 -8.51 10.00
CA SER A 59 -18.08 -9.28 11.24
C SER A 59 -17.57 -8.48 12.43
N PHE A 60 -17.99 -8.89 13.65
CA PHE A 60 -17.59 -8.27 14.91
C PHE A 60 -17.90 -6.78 15.02
N GLY A 61 -18.83 -6.28 14.18
CA GLY A 61 -19.16 -4.87 14.12
C GLY A 61 -19.68 -4.29 15.43
N PHE A 62 -19.36 -3.03 15.68
CA PHE A 62 -19.95 -2.24 16.74
C PHE A 62 -20.39 -0.88 16.21
N GLU A 63 -21.44 -0.37 16.79
CA GLU A 63 -22.02 0.93 16.45
C GLU A 63 -21.94 1.85 17.63
N TYR A 64 -21.46 3.08 17.39
CA TYR A 64 -21.37 4.13 18.38
C TYR A 64 -22.22 5.31 17.93
N GLN A 65 -23.23 5.67 18.76
CA GLN A 65 -24.08 6.84 18.52
C GLN A 65 -23.30 8.10 18.85
N TRP A 66 -22.83 8.82 17.82
CA TRP A 66 -22.05 10.03 18.01
C TRP A 66 -22.92 11.28 18.18
N LEU A 67 -23.86 11.51 17.27
CA LEU A 67 -24.77 12.65 17.29
C LEU A 67 -26.21 12.18 17.04
N GLU A 68 -26.95 11.92 18.12
CA GLU A 68 -28.30 11.42 18.08
C GLU A 68 -29.26 12.34 17.30
N ASN A 69 -29.14 13.67 17.48
CA ASN A 69 -29.98 14.67 16.82
C ASN A 69 -29.90 14.63 15.29
N TYR A 70 -28.76 14.17 14.75
CA TYR A 70 -28.51 14.08 13.31
C TYR A 70 -28.51 12.65 12.80
N LYS A 71 -28.81 11.67 13.65
CA LYS A 71 -28.75 10.23 13.33
C LYS A 71 -27.39 9.82 12.75
N LEU A 72 -26.31 10.39 13.31
CA LEU A 72 -24.95 10.09 12.92
C LEU A 72 -24.38 9.01 13.84
N ASN A 73 -24.38 7.78 13.37
CA ASN A 73 -23.83 6.63 14.07
C ASN A 73 -22.53 6.22 13.35
N LEU A 74 -21.49 5.97 14.12
CA LEU A 74 -20.22 5.44 13.59
C LEU A 74 -20.27 3.92 13.67
N TYR A 75 -20.03 3.24 12.56
CA TYR A 75 -20.03 1.80 12.47
C TYR A 75 -18.66 1.28 12.04
N PHE A 76 -18.11 0.36 12.81
CA PHE A 76 -16.83 -0.29 12.53
C PHE A 76 -16.99 -1.79 12.53
N GLY A 77 -16.38 -2.46 11.56
CA GLY A 77 -16.41 -3.90 11.42
C GLY A 77 -15.22 -4.39 10.60
N VAL A 78 -15.00 -5.68 10.55
CA VAL A 78 -13.91 -6.30 9.77
C VAL A 78 -14.43 -7.47 8.95
N ASP A 79 -13.81 -7.66 7.80
CA ASP A 79 -13.94 -8.86 6.99
C ASP A 79 -12.55 -9.40 6.61
N ALA A 80 -12.50 -10.54 5.95
CA ALA A 80 -11.25 -11.17 5.57
C ALA A 80 -10.40 -10.26 4.64
N PHE A 81 -11.06 -9.51 3.74
CA PHE A 81 -10.40 -8.57 2.83
C PHE A 81 -9.69 -7.45 3.60
N SER A 82 -10.38 -6.78 4.53
CA SER A 82 -9.80 -5.70 5.33
C SER A 82 -8.69 -6.19 6.25
N LEU A 83 -8.87 -7.34 6.93
CA LEU A 83 -7.85 -7.87 7.83
C LEU A 83 -6.56 -8.27 7.13
N LEU A 84 -6.64 -8.86 5.91
CA LEU A 84 -5.45 -9.15 5.11
C LEU A 84 -4.69 -7.87 4.74
N LEU A 85 -5.39 -6.81 4.35
CA LEU A 85 -4.75 -5.53 4.03
C LEU A 85 -4.15 -4.86 5.26
N ILE A 86 -4.82 -4.90 6.41
CA ILE A 86 -4.27 -4.41 7.68
C ILE A 86 -2.99 -5.19 8.04
N MET A 87 -3.01 -6.52 7.93
CA MET A 87 -1.84 -7.36 8.20
C MET A 87 -0.68 -7.02 7.26
N ALA A 88 -0.93 -6.78 5.97
CA ALA A 88 0.07 -6.35 5.00
C ALA A 88 0.72 -5.02 5.40
N VAL A 89 -0.08 -4.04 5.80
CA VAL A 89 0.40 -2.73 6.27
C VAL A 89 1.28 -2.86 7.50
N TYR A 90 0.87 -3.66 8.50
CA TYR A 90 1.68 -3.86 9.70
C TYR A 90 3.01 -4.53 9.40
N LEU A 91 3.03 -5.57 8.57
CA LEU A 91 4.28 -6.22 8.16
C LEU A 91 5.18 -5.27 7.37
N ALA A 92 4.63 -4.49 6.44
CA ALA A 92 5.38 -3.49 5.68
C ALA A 92 6.02 -2.43 6.60
N LEU A 93 5.27 -1.94 7.60
CA LEU A 93 5.80 -0.97 8.58
C LEU A 93 6.84 -1.58 9.52
N ILE A 94 6.68 -2.84 9.93
CA ILE A 94 7.70 -3.57 10.70
C ILE A 94 8.99 -3.71 9.87
N ILE A 95 8.89 -4.04 8.58
CA ILE A 95 10.03 -4.09 7.65
C ILE A 95 10.70 -2.72 7.55
N GLY A 96 9.91 -1.66 7.38
CA GLY A 96 10.40 -0.29 7.34
C GLY A 96 11.13 0.14 8.61
N LEU A 97 10.57 -0.17 9.79
CA LEU A 97 11.22 0.10 11.09
C LEU A 97 12.54 -0.66 11.24
N ALA A 98 12.56 -1.94 10.90
CA ALA A 98 13.78 -2.75 10.96
C ALA A 98 14.87 -2.21 10.03
N GLY A 99 14.47 -1.62 8.89
CA GLY A 99 15.35 -0.96 7.93
C GLY A 99 15.95 0.36 8.40
N LEU A 100 15.44 0.97 9.47
CA LEU A 100 15.97 2.25 9.94
C LEU A 100 17.37 2.15 10.55
N ASN A 101 18.20 3.14 10.24
CA ASN A 101 19.52 3.28 10.84
C ASN A 101 19.46 3.74 12.30
N GLN A 102 20.53 3.49 13.05
CA GLN A 102 20.57 3.81 14.48
C GLN A 102 20.29 5.28 14.80
N ASN A 103 20.74 6.22 13.95
CA ASN A 103 20.50 7.65 14.15
C ASN A 103 19.05 8.03 13.91
N VAL A 104 18.39 7.42 12.92
CA VAL A 104 16.99 7.67 12.58
C VAL A 104 16.05 7.02 13.59
N ARG A 105 16.44 5.88 14.19
CA ARG A 105 15.67 5.21 15.26
C ARG A 105 15.43 6.07 16.49
N LYS A 106 16.31 7.07 16.74
CA LYS A 106 16.16 8.02 17.88
C LYS A 106 15.15 9.13 17.61
N ASN A 107 14.61 9.22 16.39
CA ASN A 107 13.71 10.29 16.01
C ASN A 107 12.28 10.01 16.47
N LYS A 108 11.92 10.57 17.60
CA LYS A 108 10.57 10.42 18.18
C LYS A 108 9.46 10.89 17.26
N MET A 109 9.65 12.03 16.56
CA MET A 109 8.62 12.60 15.69
C MET A 109 8.25 11.65 14.57
N LEU A 110 9.25 10.98 13.97
CA LEU A 110 9.03 9.97 12.94
C LEU A 110 8.18 8.81 13.48
N LEU A 111 8.55 8.30 14.66
CA LEU A 111 7.86 7.15 15.28
C LEU A 111 6.43 7.49 15.72
N LEU A 112 6.21 8.70 16.26
CA LEU A 112 4.88 9.20 16.64
C LEU A 112 3.95 9.30 15.43
N LEU A 113 4.43 9.94 14.36
CA LEU A 113 3.63 10.14 13.15
C LEU A 113 3.36 8.80 12.44
N MET A 114 4.30 7.85 12.51
CA MET A 114 4.09 6.49 12.03
C MET A 114 2.98 5.79 12.82
N LEU A 115 3.03 5.79 14.15
CA LEU A 115 2.01 5.15 14.98
C LEU A 115 0.63 5.80 14.81
N TYR A 116 0.58 7.12 14.71
CA TYR A 116 -0.66 7.83 14.41
C TYR A 116 -1.22 7.45 13.02
N PHE A 117 -0.36 7.39 12.01
CA PHE A 117 -0.75 6.89 10.68
C PHE A 117 -1.27 5.46 10.73
N THR A 118 -0.59 4.59 11.50
CA THR A 118 -0.98 3.18 11.65
C THR A 118 -2.36 3.05 12.28
N SER A 119 -2.67 3.83 13.33
CA SER A 119 -4.00 3.85 13.94
C SER A 119 -5.06 4.33 12.96
N ASN A 120 -4.78 5.41 12.24
CA ASN A 120 -5.72 5.99 11.28
C ASN A 120 -6.03 5.03 10.12
N ILE A 121 -5.01 4.36 9.55
CA ILE A 121 -5.22 3.41 8.46
C ILE A 121 -5.93 2.14 8.93
N THR A 122 -5.65 1.68 10.16
CA THR A 122 -6.37 0.56 10.75
C THR A 122 -7.84 0.88 10.91
N ALA A 123 -8.16 2.06 11.47
CA ALA A 123 -9.53 2.55 11.60
C ALA A 123 -10.22 2.71 10.22
N PHE A 124 -9.48 3.18 9.21
CA PHE A 124 -10.01 3.32 7.85
C PHE A 124 -10.44 1.98 7.22
N PHE A 125 -9.62 0.94 7.36
CA PHE A 125 -9.95 -0.38 6.84
C PHE A 125 -11.09 -1.08 7.62
N THR A 126 -11.40 -0.60 8.82
CA THR A 126 -12.52 -1.11 9.63
C THR A 126 -13.78 -0.26 9.53
N ALA A 127 -13.70 0.91 8.89
CA ALA A 127 -14.85 1.81 8.74
C ALA A 127 -15.95 1.18 7.88
N GLY A 128 -17.14 1.03 8.45
CA GLY A 128 -18.31 0.46 7.80
C GLY A 128 -19.40 1.49 7.48
N ASP A 129 -19.18 2.77 7.79
CA ASP A 129 -20.08 3.86 7.46
C ASP A 129 -19.36 4.97 6.66
N LEU A 130 -20.16 5.73 5.91
CA LEU A 130 -19.63 6.74 4.98
C LEU A 130 -18.90 7.89 5.68
N LEU A 131 -19.39 8.31 6.86
CA LEU A 131 -18.79 9.44 7.58
C LEU A 131 -17.43 9.08 8.17
N SER A 132 -17.34 7.94 8.89
CA SER A 132 -16.07 7.41 9.39
C SER A 132 -15.08 7.21 8.25
N PHE A 133 -15.54 6.63 7.14
CA PHE A 133 -14.73 6.40 5.97
C PHE A 133 -14.12 7.71 5.43
N TYR A 134 -14.93 8.76 5.29
CA TYR A 134 -14.48 10.07 4.83
C TYR A 134 -13.47 10.71 5.79
N VAL A 135 -13.79 10.75 7.09
CA VAL A 135 -12.94 11.39 8.10
C VAL A 135 -11.56 10.71 8.17
N LEU A 136 -11.54 9.38 8.18
CA LEU A 136 -10.31 8.60 8.25
C LEU A 136 -9.51 8.66 6.93
N PHE A 137 -10.20 8.70 5.79
CA PHE A 137 -9.56 8.95 4.49
C PHE A 137 -8.84 10.31 4.47
N ALA A 138 -9.47 11.36 4.99
CA ALA A 138 -8.86 12.67 5.10
C ALA A 138 -7.74 12.72 6.15
N GLY A 139 -7.91 12.03 7.29
CA GLY A 139 -6.99 12.03 8.41
C GLY A 139 -5.59 11.50 8.10
N MET A 140 -5.45 10.60 7.13
CA MET A 140 -4.13 10.07 6.70
C MET A 140 -3.23 11.13 6.08
N LEU A 141 -3.80 12.22 5.54
CA LEU A 141 -3.02 13.29 4.91
C LEU A 141 -2.11 13.99 5.92
N ILE A 142 -2.58 14.18 7.16
CA ILE A 142 -1.87 14.94 8.20
C ILE A 142 -0.50 14.35 8.55
N PRO A 143 -0.39 13.08 8.99
CA PRO A 143 0.89 12.50 9.38
C PRO A 143 1.87 12.43 8.21
N LEU A 144 1.41 12.12 7.02
CA LEU A 144 2.28 12.05 5.84
C LEU A 144 2.77 13.43 5.41
N PHE A 145 1.90 14.43 5.41
CA PHE A 145 2.31 15.81 5.13
C PHE A 145 3.41 16.27 6.09
N MET A 146 3.25 16.01 7.39
CA MET A 146 4.26 16.35 8.39
C MET A 146 5.56 15.57 8.18
N LEU A 147 5.49 14.27 7.86
CA LEU A 147 6.68 13.43 7.63
C LEU A 147 7.45 13.84 6.36
N ILE A 148 6.74 14.11 5.26
CA ILE A 148 7.34 14.61 4.02
C ILE A 148 8.04 15.95 4.26
N GLY A 149 7.41 16.86 5.02
CA GLY A 149 8.01 18.14 5.41
C GLY A 149 9.22 18.00 6.32
N TYR A 150 9.21 17.01 7.21
CA TYR A 150 10.29 16.73 8.14
C TYR A 150 11.49 16.03 7.48
N CYS A 151 11.24 15.00 6.67
CA CYS A 151 12.28 14.17 6.04
C CYS A 151 12.73 14.69 4.67
N GLY A 152 12.05 15.68 4.10
CA GLY A 152 12.28 16.16 2.75
C GLY A 152 13.54 17.01 2.60
N ASN A 153 14.13 17.00 1.40
CA ASN A 153 15.32 17.72 0.99
C ASN A 153 15.01 19.18 0.55
N ALA A 154 15.97 19.83 -0.13
CA ALA A 154 15.82 21.21 -0.61
C ALA A 154 14.54 21.50 -1.44
N LYS A 155 14.00 20.50 -2.14
CA LYS A 155 12.77 20.58 -2.94
C LYS A 155 11.49 20.24 -2.15
N LYS A 156 11.57 20.08 -0.82
CA LYS A 156 10.46 19.61 0.02
C LYS A 156 9.16 20.40 -0.13
N ILE A 157 9.22 21.72 -0.29
CA ILE A 157 8.03 22.56 -0.45
C ILE A 157 7.26 22.20 -1.72
N GLN A 158 7.97 22.00 -2.84
CA GLN A 158 7.36 21.61 -4.11
C GLN A 158 6.74 20.20 -4.04
N ILE A 159 7.43 19.29 -3.37
CA ILE A 159 6.95 17.92 -3.15
C ILE A 159 5.70 17.91 -2.26
N LEU A 160 5.74 18.67 -1.14
CA LEU A 160 4.61 18.86 -0.24
C LEU A 160 3.39 19.45 -0.95
N TYR A 161 3.59 20.50 -1.75
CA TYR A 161 2.51 21.11 -2.50
C TYR A 161 1.84 20.12 -3.45
N ARG A 162 2.62 19.37 -4.23
CA ARG A 162 2.07 18.33 -5.12
C ARG A 162 1.33 17.25 -4.34
N PHE A 163 1.96 16.69 -3.31
CA PHE A 163 1.34 15.67 -2.47
C PHE A 163 0.01 16.14 -1.88
N PHE A 164 0.01 17.36 -1.29
CA PHE A 164 -1.18 17.93 -0.68
C PHE A 164 -2.29 18.16 -1.70
N MET A 165 -2.01 18.83 -2.80
CA MET A 165 -3.02 19.22 -3.79
C MET A 165 -3.75 18.02 -4.39
N TYR A 166 -3.02 16.98 -4.82
CA TYR A 166 -3.65 15.81 -5.40
C TYR A 166 -4.51 15.04 -4.41
N ASN A 167 -4.02 14.82 -3.20
CA ASN A 167 -4.79 14.10 -2.18
C ASN A 167 -5.95 14.93 -1.63
N PHE A 168 -5.79 16.24 -1.48
CA PHE A 168 -6.84 17.16 -1.00
C PHE A 168 -8.02 17.24 -1.97
N VAL A 169 -7.74 17.29 -3.28
CA VAL A 169 -8.80 17.24 -4.31
C VAL A 169 -9.64 15.97 -4.17
N GLY A 170 -9.00 14.81 -3.96
CA GLY A 170 -9.74 13.56 -3.71
C GLY A 170 -10.60 13.60 -2.45
N ILE A 171 -10.10 14.21 -1.38
CA ILE A 171 -10.87 14.40 -0.13
C ILE A 171 -12.09 15.29 -0.38
N LEU A 172 -11.97 16.35 -1.16
CA LEU A 172 -13.10 17.23 -1.50
C LEU A 172 -14.15 16.48 -2.34
N PHE A 173 -13.75 15.65 -3.29
CA PHE A 173 -14.68 14.82 -4.04
C PHE A 173 -15.41 13.83 -3.15
N LEU A 174 -14.72 13.15 -2.24
CA LEU A 174 -15.36 12.22 -1.32
C LEU A 174 -16.31 12.95 -0.35
N LEU A 175 -15.96 14.16 0.09
CA LEU A 175 -16.85 15.01 0.89
C LEU A 175 -18.13 15.35 0.12
N ALA A 176 -18.00 15.79 -1.14
CA ALA A 176 -19.15 16.13 -1.97
C ALA A 176 -20.09 14.93 -2.16
N ALA A 177 -19.56 13.74 -2.46
CA ALA A 177 -20.33 12.52 -2.55
C ALA A 177 -21.04 12.18 -1.23
N SER A 178 -20.31 12.29 -0.11
CA SER A 178 -20.85 12.02 1.23
C SER A 178 -22.01 12.95 1.59
N LEU A 179 -21.89 14.25 1.29
CA LEU A 179 -22.96 15.22 1.56
C LEU A 179 -24.21 14.97 0.69
N ILE A 180 -24.03 14.56 -0.56
CA ILE A 180 -25.17 14.19 -1.43
C ILE A 180 -25.86 12.95 -0.86
N LEU A 181 -25.13 11.90 -0.52
CA LEU A 181 -25.70 10.66 0.03
C LEU A 181 -26.40 10.90 1.38
N LEU A 182 -25.81 11.69 2.28
CA LEU A 182 -26.44 12.08 3.54
C LEU A 182 -27.80 12.78 3.35
N LYS A 183 -27.92 13.61 2.31
CA LYS A 183 -29.17 14.30 1.99
C LYS A 183 -30.27 13.33 1.55
N PHE A 184 -29.94 12.30 0.76
CA PHE A 184 -30.90 11.34 0.25
C PHE A 184 -31.33 10.30 1.29
N TYR A 185 -30.40 9.90 2.17
CA TYR A 185 -30.65 8.88 3.19
C TYR A 185 -31.19 9.42 4.53
N HIS A 186 -31.16 10.75 4.73
CA HIS A 186 -31.57 11.40 5.99
C HIS A 186 -30.83 10.89 7.25
N GLY A 187 -29.55 10.56 7.13
CA GLY A 187 -28.70 10.05 8.20
C GLY A 187 -27.37 9.50 7.69
N ASN A 188 -26.56 8.96 8.58
CA ASN A 188 -25.31 8.29 8.20
C ASN A 188 -25.63 6.93 7.54
N VAL A 189 -25.01 6.68 6.40
CA VAL A 189 -25.27 5.49 5.57
C VAL A 189 -24.20 4.46 5.86
N ARG A 190 -24.59 3.24 6.19
CA ARG A 190 -23.66 2.12 6.16
C ARG A 190 -23.24 1.83 4.72
N LEU A 191 -22.00 1.46 4.53
CA LEU A 191 -21.50 1.18 3.17
C LEU A 191 -22.34 0.11 2.46
N GLU A 192 -22.79 -0.91 3.18
CA GLU A 192 -23.65 -1.99 2.68
C GLU A 192 -25.05 -1.52 2.22
N GLU A 193 -25.51 -0.40 2.77
CA GLU A 193 -26.85 0.16 2.48
C GLU A 193 -26.82 1.15 1.31
N ILE A 194 -25.65 1.55 0.82
CA ILE A 194 -25.53 2.51 -0.29
C ILE A 194 -26.27 2.02 -1.54
N ALA A 195 -26.27 0.71 -1.79
CA ALA A 195 -26.98 0.09 -2.90
C ALA A 195 -28.51 0.26 -2.81
N LEU A 196 -29.06 0.46 -1.60
CA LEU A 196 -30.48 0.59 -1.32
C LEU A 196 -30.97 2.04 -1.40
N VAL A 197 -30.04 3.00 -1.56
CA VAL A 197 -30.41 4.42 -1.66
C VAL A 197 -31.09 4.70 -2.99
N ASP A 198 -32.40 4.99 -2.96
CA ASP A 198 -33.17 5.33 -4.16
C ASP A 198 -32.77 6.74 -4.64
N MET A 199 -32.10 6.80 -5.74
CA MET A 199 -31.63 8.04 -6.37
C MET A 199 -32.07 8.10 -7.82
N ALA A 200 -32.47 9.30 -8.26
CA ALA A 200 -32.70 9.52 -9.70
C ALA A 200 -31.40 9.14 -10.48
N PRO A 201 -31.53 8.46 -11.65
CA PRO A 201 -30.36 7.94 -12.38
C PRO A 201 -29.26 8.97 -12.64
N ARG A 202 -29.62 10.22 -12.94
CA ARG A 202 -28.66 11.32 -13.15
C ARG A 202 -27.86 11.66 -11.88
N VAL A 203 -28.51 11.60 -10.71
CA VAL A 203 -27.85 11.87 -9.43
C VAL A 203 -26.94 10.70 -9.06
N GLY A 204 -27.38 9.47 -9.28
CA GLY A 204 -26.55 8.27 -9.08
C GLY A 204 -25.26 8.32 -9.91
N ILE A 205 -25.35 8.64 -11.21
CA ILE A 205 -24.18 8.80 -12.08
C ILE A 205 -23.24 9.88 -11.54
N LEU A 206 -23.77 11.04 -11.11
CA LEU A 206 -22.93 12.11 -10.56
C LEU A 206 -22.22 11.68 -9.28
N VAL A 207 -22.93 11.09 -8.31
CA VAL A 207 -22.33 10.58 -7.06
C VAL A 207 -21.22 9.58 -7.37
N TRP A 208 -21.50 8.62 -8.25
CA TRP A 208 -20.52 7.61 -8.63
C TRP A 208 -19.30 8.19 -9.34
N SER A 209 -19.48 9.13 -10.26
CA SER A 209 -18.37 9.80 -10.93
C SER A 209 -17.47 10.53 -9.93
N VAL A 210 -18.07 11.20 -8.93
CA VAL A 210 -17.33 11.93 -7.89
C VAL A 210 -16.61 10.96 -6.94
N VAL A 211 -17.24 9.84 -6.56
CA VAL A 211 -16.61 8.78 -5.74
C VAL A 211 -15.44 8.15 -6.48
N CYS A 212 -15.60 7.81 -7.76
CA CYS A 212 -14.50 7.29 -8.58
C CYS A 212 -13.33 8.27 -8.65
N LEU A 213 -13.59 9.56 -8.89
CA LEU A 213 -12.54 10.59 -8.90
C LEU A 213 -11.83 10.72 -7.55
N ALA A 214 -12.58 10.60 -6.44
CA ALA A 214 -11.99 10.63 -5.11
C ALA A 214 -10.94 9.53 -4.90
N PHE A 215 -11.25 8.29 -5.28
CA PHE A 215 -10.32 7.18 -5.12
C PHE A 215 -9.19 7.17 -6.16
N ILE A 216 -9.51 7.48 -7.42
CA ILE A 216 -8.53 7.60 -8.51
C ILE A 216 -7.48 8.67 -8.19
N SER A 217 -7.81 9.73 -7.44
CA SER A 217 -6.83 10.74 -7.03
C SER A 217 -5.67 10.17 -6.19
N ARG A 218 -5.91 9.09 -5.45
CA ARG A 218 -4.89 8.36 -4.68
C ARG A 218 -4.22 7.25 -5.47
N ILE A 219 -4.95 6.60 -6.36
CA ILE A 219 -4.40 5.59 -7.26
C ILE A 219 -3.61 6.32 -8.36
N PRO A 220 -2.40 5.88 -8.73
CA PRO A 220 -1.53 6.60 -9.66
C PRO A 220 -1.98 6.51 -11.13
N VAL A 221 -3.27 6.73 -11.42
CA VAL A 221 -3.82 6.85 -12.78
C VAL A 221 -3.44 8.22 -13.35
N TRP A 222 -3.12 8.31 -14.63
CA TRP A 222 -2.93 9.60 -15.30
C TRP A 222 -4.23 10.44 -15.22
N PRO A 223 -4.18 11.74 -14.85
CA PRO A 223 -3.02 12.59 -14.56
C PRO A 223 -2.53 12.59 -13.10
N PHE A 224 -3.13 11.78 -12.20
CA PHE A 224 -2.89 11.84 -10.75
C PHE A 224 -1.60 11.13 -10.27
N HIS A 225 -0.82 10.49 -11.16
CA HIS A 225 0.39 9.73 -10.78
C HIS A 225 1.58 10.58 -10.27
N SER A 226 1.61 11.88 -10.58
CA SER A 226 2.82 12.70 -10.40
C SER A 226 3.19 13.00 -8.95
N TRP A 227 2.25 12.93 -8.01
CA TRP A 227 2.50 13.16 -6.59
C TRP A 227 3.33 12.04 -5.97
N ILE A 228 2.97 10.78 -6.24
CA ILE A 228 3.69 9.63 -5.68
C ILE A 228 5.12 9.54 -6.23
N ALA A 229 5.32 9.78 -7.53
CA ALA A 229 6.65 9.87 -8.15
C ALA A 229 7.52 10.93 -7.45
N SER A 230 6.94 12.13 -7.21
CA SER A 230 7.66 13.22 -6.57
C SER A 230 8.13 12.87 -5.15
N VAL A 231 7.33 12.13 -4.39
CA VAL A 231 7.65 11.74 -3.01
C VAL A 231 8.63 10.57 -3.01
N SER A 232 8.31 9.48 -3.73
CA SER A 232 9.07 8.22 -3.71
C SER A 232 10.54 8.39 -4.13
N ILE A 233 10.80 9.27 -5.10
CA ILE A 233 12.15 9.47 -5.62
C ILE A 233 13.00 10.40 -4.75
N ASN A 234 12.38 11.37 -4.09
CA ASN A 234 13.12 12.41 -3.37
C ASN A 234 13.28 12.14 -1.86
N ILE A 235 12.51 11.22 -1.29
CA ILE A 235 12.59 10.93 0.15
C ILE A 235 13.43 9.67 0.37
N LYS A 236 14.58 9.87 1.04
CA LYS A 236 15.55 8.81 1.34
C LYS A 236 15.35 8.25 2.74
N ASN A 237 14.11 7.92 3.09
CA ASN A 237 13.76 7.27 4.34
C ASN A 237 12.82 6.09 4.05
N PRO A 238 13.23 4.83 4.35
CA PRO A 238 12.46 3.65 3.98
C PRO A 238 11.07 3.62 4.61
N LEU A 239 10.93 4.07 5.86
CA LEU A 239 9.66 4.08 6.55
C LEU A 239 8.67 5.07 5.91
N VAL A 240 9.14 6.27 5.55
CA VAL A 240 8.29 7.28 4.88
C VAL A 240 7.93 6.82 3.46
N TYR A 241 8.88 6.20 2.75
CA TYR A 241 8.59 5.59 1.45
C TYR A 241 7.46 4.58 1.53
N ILE A 242 7.54 3.63 2.48
CA ILE A 242 6.52 2.59 2.68
C ILE A 242 5.16 3.21 3.04
N MET A 243 5.12 4.21 3.93
CA MET A 243 3.88 4.88 4.28
C MET A 243 3.23 5.60 3.09
N VAL A 244 4.03 6.15 2.18
CA VAL A 244 3.55 6.76 0.93
C VAL A 244 3.08 5.70 -0.06
N ASP A 245 3.78 4.56 -0.16
CA ASP A 245 3.40 3.42 -1.01
C ASP A 245 2.09 2.76 -0.55
N ILE A 246 1.72 2.86 0.73
CA ILE A 246 0.44 2.41 1.28
C ILE A 246 -0.75 3.32 0.87
N MET A 247 -0.53 4.58 0.50
CA MET A 247 -1.63 5.50 0.15
C MET A 247 -2.47 5.03 -1.06
N PRO A 248 -1.90 4.59 -2.18
CA PRO A 248 -2.67 4.00 -3.28
C PRO A 248 -3.53 2.80 -2.86
N LEU A 249 -3.05 1.99 -1.89
CA LEU A 249 -3.82 0.88 -1.34
C LEU A 249 -5.14 1.36 -0.72
N THR A 250 -5.15 2.52 -0.03
CA THR A 250 -6.39 3.08 0.54
C THR A 250 -7.36 3.55 -0.53
N GLY A 251 -6.84 4.07 -1.65
CA GLY A 251 -7.66 4.40 -2.82
C GLY A 251 -8.28 3.15 -3.45
N LEU A 252 -7.46 2.11 -3.64
CA LEU A 252 -7.90 0.83 -4.19
C LEU A 252 -8.95 0.14 -3.30
N TYR A 253 -8.73 0.13 -1.97
CA TYR A 253 -9.69 -0.41 -1.01
C TYR A 253 -11.02 0.34 -1.07
N GLY A 254 -10.99 1.68 -1.07
CA GLY A 254 -12.19 2.49 -1.20
C GLY A 254 -12.92 2.21 -2.52
N PHE A 255 -12.17 2.14 -3.62
CA PHE A 255 -12.72 1.78 -4.93
C PHE A 255 -13.39 0.40 -4.87
N ALA A 256 -12.72 -0.62 -4.33
CA ALA A 256 -13.27 -1.97 -4.21
C ALA A 256 -14.55 -2.02 -3.36
N ARG A 257 -14.58 -1.30 -2.22
CA ARG A 257 -15.75 -1.25 -1.34
C ARG A 257 -16.96 -0.61 -2.00
N PHE A 258 -16.77 0.51 -2.68
CA PHE A 258 -17.87 1.21 -3.34
C PHE A 258 -18.27 0.56 -4.66
N TRP A 259 -17.32 0.02 -5.42
CA TRP A 259 -17.57 -0.60 -6.72
C TRP A 259 -18.48 -1.82 -6.62
N THR A 260 -18.27 -2.66 -5.64
CA THR A 260 -19.03 -3.91 -5.48
C THR A 260 -20.44 -3.69 -4.92
N LEU A 261 -20.70 -2.54 -4.30
CA LEU A 261 -21.96 -2.31 -3.59
C LEU A 261 -23.04 -1.69 -4.45
N ALA A 262 -22.73 -0.84 -5.40
CA ALA A 262 -23.77 -0.07 -6.07
C ALA A 262 -23.36 0.58 -7.40
N VAL A 263 -22.77 -0.15 -8.34
CA VAL A 263 -22.53 0.40 -9.68
C VAL A 263 -23.85 0.48 -10.44
N PRO A 264 -24.41 1.67 -10.70
CA PRO A 264 -25.59 1.78 -11.56
C PRO A 264 -25.24 1.29 -12.97
N ASP A 265 -26.17 0.61 -13.65
CA ASP A 265 -25.97 0.11 -15.03
C ASP A 265 -25.47 1.19 -15.99
N SER A 266 -25.82 2.45 -15.71
CA SER A 266 -25.39 3.61 -16.47
C SER A 266 -23.88 3.91 -16.40
N ILE A 267 -23.15 3.40 -15.40
CA ILE A 267 -21.70 3.56 -15.30
C ILE A 267 -20.95 2.60 -16.23
N SER A 268 -21.56 1.51 -16.63
CA SER A 268 -21.01 0.60 -17.63
C SER A 268 -20.55 1.33 -18.92
N LEU A 269 -21.18 2.47 -19.24
CA LEU A 269 -20.78 3.35 -20.34
C LEU A 269 -19.38 3.99 -20.15
N TYR A 270 -18.94 4.23 -18.90
CA TYR A 270 -17.66 4.89 -18.59
C TYR A 270 -16.55 3.89 -18.29
N LEU A 271 -16.87 2.63 -18.06
CA LEU A 271 -15.91 1.56 -17.80
C LEU A 271 -14.79 1.49 -18.84
N PRO A 272 -15.07 1.43 -20.15
CA PRO A 272 -14.03 1.33 -21.15
C PRO A 272 -13.03 2.50 -21.12
N PHE A 273 -13.48 3.69 -20.73
CA PHE A 273 -12.59 4.85 -20.58
C PHE A 273 -11.63 4.66 -19.39
N ILE A 274 -12.14 4.21 -18.24
CA ILE A 274 -11.30 3.94 -17.06
C ILE A 274 -10.26 2.87 -17.40
N GLU A 275 -10.67 1.80 -18.06
CA GLU A 275 -9.79 0.70 -18.47
C GLU A 275 -8.69 1.17 -19.43
N ILE A 276 -9.05 1.90 -20.49
CA ILE A 276 -8.09 2.42 -21.48
C ILE A 276 -7.11 3.38 -20.83
N PHE A 277 -7.58 4.35 -20.01
CA PHE A 277 -6.69 5.29 -19.31
C PHE A 277 -5.77 4.58 -18.33
N THR A 278 -6.26 3.56 -17.63
CA THR A 278 -5.45 2.76 -16.71
C THR A 278 -4.35 2.01 -17.46
N VAL A 279 -4.69 1.33 -18.56
CA VAL A 279 -3.72 0.59 -19.38
C VAL A 279 -2.68 1.52 -20.01
N LEU A 280 -3.09 2.65 -20.57
CA LEU A 280 -2.16 3.64 -21.12
C LEU A 280 -1.18 4.16 -20.06
N THR A 281 -1.69 4.41 -18.83
CA THR A 281 -0.85 4.81 -17.69
C THR A 281 0.12 3.71 -17.29
N MET A 282 -0.33 2.44 -17.25
CA MET A 282 0.53 1.30 -16.96
C MET A 282 1.70 1.20 -17.95
N LEU A 283 1.42 1.28 -19.25
CA LEU A 283 2.44 1.22 -20.29
C LEU A 283 3.42 2.39 -20.19
N PHE A 284 2.92 3.60 -19.99
CA PHE A 284 3.75 4.79 -19.85
C PHE A 284 4.71 4.67 -18.65
N LEU A 285 4.19 4.27 -17.49
CA LEU A 285 5.00 4.11 -16.28
C LEU A 285 5.97 2.92 -16.38
N ALA A 286 5.56 1.83 -17.02
CA ALA A 286 6.44 0.69 -17.27
C ALA A 286 7.65 1.06 -18.17
N LEU A 287 7.43 1.88 -19.21
CA LEU A 287 8.50 2.39 -20.06
C LEU A 287 9.46 3.31 -19.28
N ILE A 288 8.94 4.18 -18.39
CA ILE A 288 9.78 5.00 -17.51
C ILE A 288 10.67 4.10 -16.65
N GLY A 289 10.11 3.06 -16.03
CA GLY A 289 10.87 2.12 -15.22
C GLY A 289 11.95 1.39 -16.02
N LEU A 290 11.64 0.95 -17.23
CA LEU A 290 12.59 0.24 -18.10
C LEU A 290 13.80 1.11 -18.49
N VAL A 291 13.56 2.37 -18.84
CA VAL A 291 14.62 3.32 -19.28
C VAL A 291 15.42 3.90 -18.12
N SER A 292 14.84 3.93 -16.92
CA SER A 292 15.48 4.53 -15.75
C SER A 292 16.75 3.79 -15.33
N ARG A 293 17.77 4.55 -14.90
CA ARG A 293 19.03 3.99 -14.37
C ARG A 293 19.03 3.82 -12.86
N GLU A 294 18.25 4.62 -12.15
CA GLU A 294 18.15 4.56 -10.69
C GLU A 294 17.12 3.51 -10.28
N PHE A 295 17.49 2.67 -9.30
CA PHE A 295 16.62 1.59 -8.85
C PHE A 295 15.30 2.10 -8.25
N MET A 296 15.32 3.23 -7.55
CA MET A 296 14.11 3.84 -6.99
C MET A 296 13.05 4.19 -8.05
N TYR A 297 13.46 4.62 -9.27
CA TYR A 297 12.51 4.83 -10.37
C TYR A 297 11.89 3.53 -10.87
N LYS A 298 12.67 2.45 -10.89
CA LYS A 298 12.17 1.12 -11.27
C LYS A 298 11.21 0.58 -10.22
N LEU A 299 11.53 0.75 -8.94
CA LEU A 299 10.65 0.36 -7.84
C LEU A 299 9.36 1.17 -7.83
N PHE A 300 9.43 2.48 -8.07
CA PHE A 300 8.26 3.33 -8.25
C PHE A 300 7.39 2.85 -9.43
N SER A 301 8.01 2.59 -10.58
CA SER A 301 7.30 2.06 -11.76
C SER A 301 6.64 0.73 -11.47
N TYR A 302 7.36 -0.19 -10.84
CA TYR A 302 6.84 -1.49 -10.40
C TYR A 302 5.61 -1.31 -9.51
N SER A 303 5.73 -0.54 -8.45
CA SER A 303 4.67 -0.29 -7.47
C SER A 303 3.42 0.30 -8.14
N THR A 304 3.58 1.35 -8.94
CA THR A 304 2.45 2.02 -9.58
C THR A 304 1.76 1.16 -10.63
N VAL A 305 2.52 0.41 -11.45
CA VAL A 305 1.95 -0.50 -12.45
C VAL A 305 1.14 -1.61 -11.78
N TYR A 306 1.61 -2.15 -10.66
CA TYR A 306 0.86 -3.17 -9.93
C TYR A 306 -0.42 -2.62 -9.28
N TYR A 307 -0.42 -1.41 -8.73
CA TYR A 307 -1.66 -0.79 -8.25
C TYR A 307 -2.69 -0.59 -9.37
N LEU A 308 -2.25 -0.21 -10.56
CA LEU A 308 -3.12 -0.08 -11.73
C LEU A 308 -3.64 -1.44 -12.22
N PHE A 309 -2.80 -2.47 -12.17
CA PHE A 309 -3.19 -3.83 -12.46
C PHE A 309 -4.28 -4.33 -11.50
N PHE A 310 -4.12 -4.09 -10.20
CA PHE A 310 -5.14 -4.44 -9.20
C PHE A 310 -6.42 -3.60 -9.35
N LEU A 311 -6.32 -2.35 -9.79
CA LEU A 311 -7.51 -1.55 -10.11
C LEU A 311 -8.33 -2.20 -11.23
N LEU A 312 -7.69 -2.65 -12.30
CA LEU A 312 -8.37 -3.38 -13.38
C LEU A 312 -9.01 -4.67 -12.88
N ALA A 313 -8.33 -5.41 -12.00
CA ALA A 313 -8.87 -6.63 -11.41
C ALA A 313 -10.09 -6.37 -10.51
N VAL A 314 -10.13 -5.24 -9.79
CA VAL A 314 -11.28 -4.83 -8.95
C VAL A 314 -12.51 -4.48 -9.79
N ILE A 315 -12.30 -3.94 -10.99
CA ILE A 315 -13.39 -3.57 -11.91
C ILE A 315 -14.11 -4.81 -12.46
N LEU A 316 -13.46 -5.97 -12.49
CA LEU A 316 -14.06 -7.20 -13.00
C LEU A 316 -15.26 -7.64 -12.14
N PRO A 317 -16.37 -8.08 -12.76
CA PRO A 317 -17.59 -8.47 -12.05
C PRO A 317 -17.50 -9.88 -11.42
N VAL A 318 -16.40 -10.22 -10.77
CA VAL A 318 -16.16 -11.57 -10.21
C VAL A 318 -15.84 -11.48 -8.73
N ASP A 319 -16.80 -11.83 -7.88
CA ASP A 319 -16.67 -11.73 -6.42
C ASP A 319 -15.56 -12.61 -5.83
N THR A 320 -15.29 -13.77 -6.44
CA THR A 320 -14.23 -14.68 -6.00
C THR A 320 -12.82 -14.10 -6.10
N LEU A 321 -12.65 -13.04 -6.92
CA LEU A 321 -11.35 -12.40 -7.10
C LEU A 321 -10.94 -11.48 -5.95
N LYS A 322 -11.88 -11.06 -5.09
CA LYS A 322 -11.57 -10.12 -3.98
C LYS A 322 -10.47 -10.68 -3.06
N MET A 323 -10.55 -11.95 -2.69
CA MET A 323 -9.55 -12.58 -1.84
C MET A 323 -8.21 -12.76 -2.55
N ASN A 324 -8.22 -13.09 -3.85
CA ASN A 324 -7.00 -13.18 -4.65
C ASN A 324 -6.31 -11.82 -4.78
N ILE A 325 -7.08 -10.74 -4.95
CA ILE A 325 -6.56 -9.36 -4.96
C ILE A 325 -5.96 -9.01 -3.60
N ALA A 326 -6.66 -9.27 -2.48
CA ALA A 326 -6.16 -8.99 -1.14
C ALA A 326 -4.85 -9.72 -0.85
N TYR A 327 -4.77 -11.00 -1.22
CA TYR A 327 -3.59 -11.82 -1.03
C TYR A 327 -2.42 -11.36 -1.91
N SER A 328 -2.69 -11.02 -3.17
CA SER A 328 -1.66 -10.44 -4.05
C SER A 328 -1.13 -9.12 -3.52
N LEU A 329 -2.00 -8.23 -3.03
CA LEU A 329 -1.64 -6.97 -2.38
C LEU A 329 -0.82 -7.19 -1.11
N PHE A 330 -1.16 -8.21 -0.32
CA PHE A 330 -0.40 -8.59 0.87
C PHE A 330 1.05 -8.92 0.52
N ILE A 331 1.27 -9.82 -0.45
CA ILE A 331 2.62 -10.21 -0.88
C ILE A 331 3.33 -9.04 -1.54
N PHE A 332 2.64 -8.31 -2.40
CA PHE A 332 3.17 -7.15 -3.11
C PHE A 332 3.74 -6.10 -2.14
N LEU A 333 3.02 -5.73 -1.08
CA LEU A 333 3.49 -4.77 -0.08
C LEU A 333 4.72 -5.26 0.68
N ILE A 334 4.80 -6.54 1.00
CA ILE A 334 5.99 -7.13 1.65
C ILE A 334 7.20 -7.04 0.72
N VAL A 335 7.02 -7.32 -0.57
CA VAL A 335 8.09 -7.29 -1.56
C VAL A 335 8.56 -5.86 -1.81
N THR A 336 7.65 -4.91 -2.06
CA THR A 336 7.99 -3.49 -2.30
C THR A 336 8.67 -2.85 -1.11
N SER A 337 8.17 -3.10 0.11
CA SER A 337 8.78 -2.59 1.34
C SER A 337 10.18 -3.16 1.58
N SER A 338 10.40 -4.44 1.29
CA SER A 338 11.71 -5.08 1.42
C SER A 338 12.72 -4.55 0.41
N LEU A 339 12.31 -4.38 -0.86
CA LEU A 339 13.14 -3.79 -1.91
C LEU A 339 13.50 -2.33 -1.59
N ALA A 340 12.54 -1.54 -1.10
CA ALA A 340 12.79 -0.16 -0.69
C ALA A 340 13.79 -0.05 0.47
N VAL A 341 13.67 -0.92 1.47
CA VAL A 341 14.61 -0.97 2.59
C VAL A 341 16.02 -1.33 2.12
N LEU A 342 16.14 -2.35 1.26
CA LEU A 342 17.43 -2.78 0.73
C LEU A 342 18.11 -1.68 -0.10
N ASP A 343 17.36 -1.05 -1.01
CA ASP A 343 17.88 0.02 -1.87
C ASP A 343 18.37 1.22 -1.06
N LEU A 344 17.54 1.72 -0.15
CA LEU A 344 17.90 2.88 0.66
C LEU A 344 19.04 2.62 1.64
N GLN A 345 19.15 1.39 2.18
CA GLN A 345 20.31 0.99 2.99
C GLN A 345 21.57 0.90 2.14
N PHE A 346 21.46 0.42 0.90
CA PHE A 346 22.57 0.39 -0.03
C PHE A 346 23.03 1.80 -0.42
N GLU A 347 22.10 2.68 -0.83
CA GLU A 347 22.43 4.07 -1.14
C GLU A 347 23.16 4.78 0.00
N GLU A 348 22.77 4.53 1.24
CA GLU A 348 23.42 5.15 2.40
C GLU A 348 24.86 4.67 2.59
N LYS A 349 25.12 3.35 2.44
CA LYS A 349 26.46 2.79 2.49
C LYS A 349 27.33 3.29 1.34
N CYS A 350 26.76 3.42 0.15
CA CYS A 350 27.49 3.90 -1.04
C CYS A 350 27.67 5.41 -1.09
N ARG A 351 26.94 6.20 -0.34
CA ARG A 351 27.02 7.67 -0.33
C ARG A 351 28.42 8.19 -0.01
N GLN A 352 29.19 7.43 0.76
CA GLN A 352 30.56 7.77 1.14
C GLN A 352 31.60 7.33 0.10
N GLN A 353 31.27 6.44 -0.84
CA GLN A 353 32.25 5.75 -1.70
C GLN A 353 31.95 5.82 -3.20
N THR A 354 30.95 6.59 -3.66
CA THR A 354 30.58 6.75 -5.07
C THR A 354 30.41 5.43 -5.83
N CYS A 355 29.88 4.40 -5.16
CA CYS A 355 29.64 3.09 -5.76
C CYS A 355 28.22 3.00 -6.35
N GLY A 356 28.08 2.21 -7.41
CA GLY A 356 26.79 1.87 -8.03
C GLY A 356 26.48 0.39 -7.87
N TYR A 357 25.33 -0.05 -8.35
CA TYR A 357 24.91 -1.45 -8.32
C TYR A 357 25.79 -2.40 -9.17
N ARG A 358 26.65 -1.88 -10.06
CA ARG A 358 27.51 -2.70 -10.91
C ARG A 358 28.52 -3.51 -10.12
N GLY A 359 28.56 -4.83 -10.36
CA GLY A 359 29.53 -5.73 -9.75
C GLY A 359 29.39 -5.95 -8.24
N ILE A 360 28.31 -5.51 -7.64
CA ILE A 360 28.10 -5.55 -6.17
C ILE A 360 28.13 -6.98 -5.62
N LEU A 361 27.81 -7.97 -6.45
CA LEU A 361 27.86 -9.39 -6.07
C LEU A 361 29.23 -9.82 -5.53
N ALA A 362 30.30 -9.23 -6.04
CA ALA A 362 31.67 -9.55 -5.60
C ALA A 362 31.99 -9.01 -4.20
N TYR A 363 31.40 -7.88 -3.80
CA TYR A 363 31.72 -7.18 -2.56
C TYR A 363 30.69 -7.40 -1.45
N MET A 364 29.40 -7.57 -1.83
CA MET A 364 28.28 -7.77 -0.92
C MET A 364 27.44 -9.00 -1.32
N PRO A 365 27.98 -10.23 -1.19
CA PRO A 365 27.29 -11.43 -1.67
C PRO A 365 25.97 -11.70 -0.94
N ARG A 366 25.88 -11.40 0.36
CA ARG A 366 24.65 -11.62 1.14
C ARG A 366 23.56 -10.64 0.76
N PHE A 367 23.90 -9.36 0.59
CA PHE A 367 22.98 -8.35 0.08
C PHE A 367 22.46 -8.74 -1.30
N SER A 368 23.35 -9.11 -2.22
CA SER A 368 23.01 -9.48 -3.59
C SER A 368 22.10 -10.70 -3.66
N PHE A 369 22.29 -11.69 -2.79
CA PHE A 369 21.42 -12.86 -2.70
C PHE A 369 20.01 -12.47 -2.27
N VAL A 370 19.87 -11.69 -1.19
CA VAL A 370 18.58 -11.26 -0.67
C VAL A 370 17.86 -10.35 -1.66
N MET A 371 18.58 -9.40 -2.25
CA MET A 371 18.04 -8.50 -3.28
C MET A 371 17.54 -9.28 -4.50
N SER A 372 18.32 -10.28 -4.96
CA SER A 372 17.94 -11.15 -6.08
C SER A 372 16.66 -11.93 -5.77
N PHE A 373 16.51 -12.45 -4.56
CA PHE A 373 15.31 -13.15 -4.14
C PHE A 373 14.07 -12.25 -4.23
N PHE A 374 14.12 -11.03 -3.69
CA PHE A 374 12.98 -10.12 -3.73
C PHE A 374 12.68 -9.63 -5.16
N VAL A 375 13.70 -9.36 -5.97
CA VAL A 375 13.51 -9.00 -7.38
C VAL A 375 12.85 -10.14 -8.16
N LEU A 376 13.31 -11.38 -7.99
CA LEU A 376 12.72 -12.55 -8.65
C LEU A 376 11.27 -12.80 -8.20
N THR A 377 10.98 -12.54 -6.92
CA THR A 377 9.60 -12.58 -6.41
C THR A 377 8.74 -11.47 -7.02
N ALA A 378 9.27 -10.25 -7.16
CA ALA A 378 8.60 -9.11 -7.77
C ALA A 378 8.30 -9.34 -9.25
N VAL A 379 9.22 -9.96 -9.98
CA VAL A 379 9.01 -10.37 -11.40
C VAL A 379 7.90 -11.40 -11.53
N GLY A 380 7.57 -12.13 -10.44
CA GLY A 380 6.57 -13.17 -10.47
C GLY A 380 7.08 -14.45 -11.11
N LEU A 381 8.18 -15.00 -10.61
CA LEU A 381 8.58 -16.35 -11.03
C LEU A 381 7.61 -17.40 -10.51
N PRO A 382 7.43 -18.55 -11.23
CA PRO A 382 6.49 -19.60 -10.81
C PRO A 382 6.68 -20.18 -9.41
N ILE A 383 7.84 -19.94 -8.80
CA ILE A 383 8.19 -20.32 -7.43
C ILE A 383 7.63 -19.31 -6.39
N SER A 384 7.12 -18.15 -6.84
CA SER A 384 6.55 -17.14 -5.96
C SER A 384 5.03 -17.29 -5.85
N SER A 385 4.48 -17.06 -4.65
CA SER A 385 3.02 -17.02 -4.44
C SER A 385 2.36 -15.88 -5.23
N LEU A 386 3.09 -14.81 -5.51
CA LEU A 386 2.61 -13.70 -6.34
C LEU A 386 2.28 -14.14 -7.78
N PHE A 387 3.04 -15.09 -8.34
CA PHE A 387 2.80 -15.60 -9.69
C PHE A 387 1.41 -16.23 -9.85
N TRP A 388 1.04 -17.13 -8.97
CA TRP A 388 -0.22 -17.87 -9.09
C TRP A 388 -1.44 -16.96 -9.00
N ASN A 389 -1.42 -16.03 -8.06
CA ASN A 389 -2.52 -15.08 -7.92
C ASN A 389 -2.60 -14.09 -9.10
N ASN A 390 -1.46 -13.58 -9.54
CA ASN A 390 -1.41 -12.72 -10.74
C ASN A 390 -1.85 -13.48 -11.99
N PHE A 391 -1.49 -14.75 -12.12
CA PHE A 391 -1.92 -15.58 -13.24
C PHE A 391 -3.45 -15.72 -13.28
N VAL A 392 -4.09 -15.96 -12.11
CA VAL A 392 -5.55 -16.01 -12.03
C VAL A 392 -6.15 -14.66 -12.44
N LEU A 393 -5.66 -13.55 -11.89
CA LEU A 393 -6.17 -12.21 -12.20
C LEU A 393 -5.98 -11.85 -13.69
N ILE A 394 -4.83 -12.17 -14.27
CA ILE A 394 -4.56 -11.94 -15.70
C ILE A 394 -5.49 -12.80 -16.55
N SER A 395 -5.71 -14.07 -16.19
CA SER A 395 -6.60 -14.95 -16.96
C SER A 395 -8.04 -14.44 -17.00
N GLU A 396 -8.53 -13.85 -15.91
CA GLU A 396 -9.88 -13.26 -15.89
C GLU A 396 -9.94 -11.95 -16.70
N ILE A 397 -8.89 -11.11 -16.67
CA ILE A 397 -8.81 -9.92 -17.54
C ILE A 397 -8.84 -10.34 -19.03
N PHE A 398 -8.12 -11.41 -19.41
CA PHE A 398 -8.15 -11.93 -20.76
C PHE A 398 -9.52 -12.49 -21.16
N ARG A 399 -10.23 -13.10 -20.21
CA ARG A 399 -11.58 -13.62 -20.42
C ARG A 399 -12.58 -12.53 -20.73
N GLU A 400 -12.48 -11.40 -20.00
CA GLU A 400 -13.37 -10.24 -20.20
C GLU A 400 -13.01 -9.48 -21.48
N SER A 401 -11.72 -9.17 -21.68
CA SER A 401 -11.25 -8.45 -22.84
C SER A 401 -9.84 -8.90 -23.26
N PHE A 402 -9.75 -9.61 -24.38
CA PHE A 402 -8.47 -10.06 -24.93
C PHE A 402 -7.51 -8.90 -25.22
N GLY A 403 -8.01 -7.78 -25.74
CA GLY A 403 -7.20 -6.61 -26.07
C GLY A 403 -6.58 -5.96 -24.82
N ILE A 404 -7.38 -5.74 -23.78
CA ILE A 404 -6.89 -5.18 -22.50
C ILE A 404 -5.88 -6.13 -21.86
N GLY A 405 -6.17 -7.44 -21.84
CA GLY A 405 -5.26 -8.45 -21.29
C GLY A 405 -3.88 -8.44 -21.97
N LEU A 406 -3.81 -8.27 -23.30
CA LEU A 406 -2.53 -8.16 -24.02
C LEU A 406 -1.71 -6.95 -23.55
N TRP A 407 -2.33 -5.78 -23.43
CA TRP A 407 -1.64 -4.57 -23.00
C TRP A 407 -1.21 -4.61 -21.54
N VAL A 408 -2.03 -5.17 -20.67
CA VAL A 408 -1.68 -5.42 -19.27
C VAL A 408 -0.46 -6.32 -19.17
N MET A 409 -0.47 -7.44 -19.90
CA MET A 409 0.65 -8.38 -19.95
C MET A 409 1.93 -7.72 -20.50
N ALA A 410 1.80 -6.90 -21.54
CA ALA A 410 2.93 -6.13 -22.07
C ALA A 410 3.51 -5.16 -21.02
N ALA A 411 2.67 -4.43 -20.27
CA ALA A 411 3.12 -3.53 -19.20
C ALA A 411 3.85 -4.28 -18.08
N LEU A 412 3.31 -5.41 -17.61
CA LEU A 412 3.94 -6.25 -16.59
C LEU A 412 5.27 -6.84 -17.05
N LEU A 413 5.37 -7.27 -18.33
CA LEU A 413 6.62 -7.74 -18.92
C LEU A 413 7.68 -6.63 -18.99
N LEU A 414 7.33 -5.41 -19.37
CA LEU A 414 8.26 -4.29 -19.41
C LEU A 414 8.83 -3.98 -18.01
N VAL A 415 7.99 -4.00 -16.98
CA VAL A 415 8.43 -3.82 -15.59
C VAL A 415 9.35 -4.97 -15.16
N ALA A 416 8.98 -6.21 -15.48
CA ALA A 416 9.79 -7.38 -15.17
C ALA A 416 11.19 -7.29 -15.84
N LEU A 417 11.25 -6.88 -17.11
CA LEU A 417 12.53 -6.66 -17.81
C LEU A 417 13.37 -5.57 -17.15
N GLY A 418 12.72 -4.48 -16.69
CA GLY A 418 13.40 -3.41 -15.96
C GLY A 418 14.04 -3.89 -14.65
N LEU A 419 13.34 -4.73 -13.89
CA LEU A 419 13.84 -5.32 -12.65
C LEU A 419 14.94 -6.38 -12.89
N LEU A 420 14.75 -7.25 -13.90
CA LEU A 420 15.76 -8.26 -14.28
C LEU A 420 17.06 -7.62 -14.79
N HIS A 421 16.95 -6.47 -15.46
CA HIS A 421 18.13 -5.71 -15.86
C HIS A 421 18.99 -5.31 -14.68
N GLU A 422 18.40 -5.00 -13.51
CA GLU A 422 19.18 -4.70 -12.29
C GLU A 422 19.96 -5.91 -11.78
N LEU A 423 19.38 -7.10 -11.82
CA LEU A 423 20.10 -8.33 -11.48
C LEU A 423 21.31 -8.57 -12.40
N TYR A 424 21.14 -8.27 -13.68
CA TYR A 424 22.23 -8.33 -14.65
C TYR A 424 23.33 -7.32 -14.31
N VAL A 425 22.98 -6.07 -14.00
CA VAL A 425 23.92 -5.01 -13.61
C VAL A 425 24.68 -5.36 -12.33
N MET A 426 24.00 -5.94 -11.33
CA MET A 426 24.65 -6.40 -10.08
C MET A 426 25.71 -7.48 -10.32
N ARG A 427 25.53 -8.30 -11.36
CA ARG A 427 26.43 -9.40 -11.72
C ARG A 427 27.57 -8.97 -12.65
N ASP A 428 27.47 -7.83 -13.32
CA ASP A 428 28.45 -7.40 -14.34
C ASP A 428 29.79 -7.00 -13.71
N LEU A 429 30.78 -7.90 -13.85
CA LEU A 429 32.13 -7.76 -13.29
C LEU A 429 33.08 -6.94 -14.19
N LYS A 430 32.65 -6.47 -15.37
CA LYS A 430 33.53 -5.92 -16.40
C LYS A 430 34.10 -4.52 -16.12
N GLN A 431 33.72 -3.85 -15.04
CA GLN A 431 34.26 -2.52 -14.68
C GLN A 431 34.65 -2.47 -13.20
N HIS A 432 35.78 -3.13 -12.85
CA HIS A 432 36.36 -3.14 -11.52
C HIS A 432 37.43 -2.06 -11.37
N GLU A 433 37.09 -0.81 -11.46
CA GLU A 433 38.03 0.28 -11.06
C GLU A 433 37.53 1.09 -9.85
N THR A 434 36.57 0.59 -9.10
CA THR A 434 36.04 1.36 -7.99
C THR A 434 36.54 0.86 -6.65
N LYS A 435 36.97 1.82 -5.81
CA LYS A 435 37.44 1.73 -4.41
C LYS A 435 36.42 1.08 -3.43
N ALA A 436 35.74 0.02 -3.85
CA ALA A 436 34.68 -0.65 -3.07
C ALA A 436 35.21 -1.71 -2.08
N GLU A 437 36.55 -1.78 -1.88
CA GLU A 437 37.21 -2.83 -1.08
C GLU A 437 36.81 -2.86 0.41
N ASN A 438 36.14 -1.82 0.93
CA ASN A 438 35.79 -1.69 2.35
C ASN A 438 34.29 -1.52 2.64
N ILE A 439 33.38 -1.98 1.74
CA ILE A 439 31.94 -1.90 2.03
C ILE A 439 31.54 -3.09 2.89
N GLU A 440 31.04 -2.83 4.08
CA GLU A 440 30.50 -3.87 4.95
C GLU A 440 29.20 -4.45 4.36
N ASP A 441 29.11 -5.77 4.24
CA ASP A 441 27.91 -6.51 3.85
C ASP A 441 26.81 -6.37 4.92
N LEU A 442 25.65 -7.00 4.72
CA LEU A 442 24.55 -7.00 5.66
C LEU A 442 24.98 -7.51 7.04
N SER A 443 24.63 -6.78 8.08
CA SER A 443 24.84 -7.22 9.46
C SER A 443 24.04 -8.50 9.77
N SER A 444 24.52 -9.32 10.70
CA SER A 444 23.84 -10.57 11.10
C SER A 444 22.38 -10.34 11.55
N ARG A 445 22.09 -9.20 12.19
CA ARG A 445 20.71 -8.84 12.61
C ARG A 445 19.80 -8.56 11.41
N GLN A 446 20.29 -7.82 10.41
CA GLN A 446 19.57 -7.53 9.17
C GLN A 446 19.32 -8.82 8.39
N GLN A 447 20.30 -9.73 8.34
CA GLN A 447 20.16 -11.03 7.68
C GLN A 447 19.08 -11.90 8.32
N ILE A 448 19.08 -12.05 9.65
CA ILE A 448 18.08 -12.84 10.38
C ILE A 448 16.69 -12.28 10.13
N PHE A 449 16.55 -10.95 10.17
CA PHE A 449 15.28 -10.30 9.93
C PHE A 449 14.77 -10.53 8.49
N LEU A 450 15.63 -10.28 7.49
CA LEU A 450 15.26 -10.49 6.08
C LEU A 450 15.04 -11.98 5.76
N ALA A 451 15.78 -12.88 6.38
CA ALA A 451 15.52 -14.32 6.27
C ALA A 451 14.16 -14.71 6.83
N GLY A 452 13.70 -14.07 7.92
CA GLY A 452 12.33 -14.21 8.42
C GLY A 452 11.27 -13.77 7.40
N VAL A 453 11.50 -12.64 6.73
CA VAL A 453 10.58 -12.16 5.67
C VAL A 453 10.57 -13.13 4.47
N VAL A 454 11.75 -13.61 4.04
CA VAL A 454 11.88 -14.64 3.00
C VAL A 454 11.11 -15.91 3.39
N ALA A 455 11.23 -16.34 4.64
CA ALA A 455 10.50 -17.51 5.14
C ALA A 455 8.97 -17.31 5.09
N ILE A 456 8.45 -16.12 5.44
CA ILE A 456 7.02 -15.79 5.32
C ILE A 456 6.57 -15.91 3.86
N LEU A 457 7.33 -15.33 2.92
CA LEU A 457 7.01 -15.42 1.49
C LEU A 457 7.09 -16.85 0.95
N PHE A 458 8.03 -17.64 1.44
CA PHE A 458 8.16 -19.05 1.05
C PHE A 458 7.03 -19.90 1.61
N LEU A 459 6.67 -19.72 2.89
CA LEU A 459 5.53 -20.40 3.50
C LEU A 459 4.21 -20.05 2.79
N SER A 460 4.06 -18.80 2.38
CA SER A 460 2.89 -18.38 1.63
C SER A 460 2.76 -19.07 0.26
N PHE A 461 3.86 -19.53 -0.34
CA PHE A 461 3.84 -20.30 -1.58
C PHE A 461 3.26 -21.71 -1.39
N PHE A 462 3.64 -22.41 -0.31
CA PHE A 462 3.21 -23.78 -0.08
C PHE A 462 1.75 -23.90 0.30
N ASN A 463 1.11 -22.81 0.71
CA ASN A 463 -0.26 -22.84 1.19
C ASN A 463 -1.12 -21.65 0.74
N PRO A 464 -1.26 -21.40 -0.59
CA PRO A 464 -2.19 -20.39 -1.08
C PRO A 464 -3.64 -20.71 -0.70
N LEU A 465 -3.95 -21.99 -0.41
CA LEU A 465 -5.28 -22.48 -0.07
C LEU A 465 -5.64 -22.30 1.42
N TRP A 466 -4.68 -22.10 2.31
CA TRP A 466 -4.99 -21.85 3.74
C TRP A 466 -5.66 -20.50 3.98
N PHE A 467 -5.60 -19.60 3.01
CA PHE A 467 -6.31 -18.32 3.03
C PHE A 467 -7.63 -18.37 2.24
N ILE A 468 -7.94 -19.49 1.57
CA ILE A 468 -9.14 -19.66 0.72
C ILE A 468 -10.13 -20.68 1.35
N PHE A 469 -9.69 -21.49 2.33
CA PHE A 469 -10.53 -22.47 3.05
C PHE A 469 -10.68 -22.13 4.52
#